data_007425b844e711ad89d635eb63a75187
#
_entry.id   007425b844e711ad89d635eb63a75187
#
_cell.length_a   1.000
_cell.length_b   1.000
_cell.length_c   1.000
_cell.angle_alpha   90.00
_cell.angle_beta   90.00
_cell.angle_gamma   90.00
#
_symmetry.space_group_name_H-M   'P 1'
#
loop_
_entity.id
_entity.type
_entity.pdbx_description
1 polymer ?
#
loop_
_entity_poly.entity_id
_entity_poly.type
_entity_poly.pdbx_seq_one_letter_code
_entity_poly.pdbx_strand_id
1 'polypeptide(L)'
;MSSGSKKSRRNDKSTRPKKTSRRLPPPSSEEESETLRHLVERVEKQSSRVKVVTNVPGEEKMSVALSRLIKPYVHLADDMDAYERLVALAGVSWNATILNPEQRDKLLREVEKNLPESMLQESREMIADLMERKKRYFVDNERMILSYEIIDLPEYYRLAVVSTLTAEGKEKALAQLAGIPVLKRKKPSLIARILAFFRR
;
A
#
# COMPACT_ATOMS: atom_id res chain seq x y z
N MET A 1 -50.93 -44.13 -13.54
CA MET A 1 -51.18 -42.76 -13.04
C MET A 1 -50.24 -42.52 -11.87
N SER A 2 -49.15 -41.80 -12.08
CA SER A 2 -48.24 -41.45 -10.99
C SER A 2 -47.69 -40.07 -11.26
N SER A 3 -48.11 -39.09 -10.46
CA SER A 3 -47.81 -37.67 -10.57
C SER A 3 -46.50 -37.36 -9.84
N GLY A 4 -45.46 -37.06 -10.60
CA GLY A 4 -44.15 -36.60 -10.06
C GLY A 4 -44.17 -35.11 -9.76
N SER A 5 -44.10 -34.77 -8.48
CA SER A 5 -43.98 -33.41 -8.00
C SER A 5 -42.54 -32.86 -8.15
N LYS A 6 -42.34 -31.84 -9.01
CA LYS A 6 -41.08 -31.13 -9.18
C LYS A 6 -40.92 -30.09 -8.07
N LYS A 7 -39.98 -30.33 -7.12
CA LYS A 7 -39.52 -29.32 -6.14
C LYS A 7 -38.67 -28.27 -6.84
N SER A 8 -39.19 -27.06 -6.94
CA SER A 8 -38.47 -25.85 -7.36
C SER A 8 -37.48 -25.43 -6.25
N ARG A 9 -36.19 -25.51 -6.55
CA ARG A 9 -35.13 -24.90 -5.71
C ARG A 9 -35.09 -23.40 -5.99
N ARG A 10 -35.55 -22.59 -5.04
CA ARG A 10 -35.32 -21.15 -5.05
C ARG A 10 -33.84 -20.90 -4.73
N ASN A 11 -33.13 -20.36 -5.70
CA ASN A 11 -31.80 -19.77 -5.51
C ASN A 11 -31.96 -18.40 -4.83
N ASP A 12 -31.74 -18.34 -3.54
CA ASP A 12 -31.59 -17.09 -2.80
C ASP A 12 -30.22 -16.50 -3.17
N LYS A 13 -30.22 -15.62 -4.16
CA LYS A 13 -29.06 -14.76 -4.44
C LYS A 13 -29.02 -13.68 -3.38
N SER A 14 -28.21 -13.89 -2.34
CA SER A 14 -27.82 -12.85 -1.39
C SER A 14 -27.18 -11.68 -2.15
N THR A 15 -27.98 -10.65 -2.40
CA THR A 15 -27.52 -9.38 -2.97
C THR A 15 -26.84 -8.56 -1.88
N ARG A 16 -25.53 -8.78 -1.68
CA ARG A 16 -24.71 -7.81 -0.94
C ARG A 16 -24.71 -6.48 -1.71
N PRO A 17 -24.99 -5.35 -1.07
CA PRO A 17 -24.93 -4.04 -1.72
C PRO A 17 -23.51 -3.77 -2.19
N LYS A 18 -23.32 -3.55 -3.50
CA LYS A 18 -22.06 -3.08 -4.07
C LYS A 18 -21.76 -1.70 -3.46
N LYS A 19 -20.65 -1.59 -2.72
CA LYS A 19 -20.12 -0.29 -2.26
C LYS A 19 -19.80 0.55 -3.51
N THR A 20 -20.69 1.44 -3.88
CA THR A 20 -20.49 2.36 -5.00
C THR A 20 -19.43 3.37 -4.62
N SER A 21 -18.46 3.57 -5.49
CA SER A 21 -17.38 4.56 -5.35
C SER A 21 -17.97 5.98 -5.33
N ARG A 22 -18.41 6.45 -4.16
CA ARG A 22 -18.76 7.85 -3.97
C ARG A 22 -17.49 8.70 -3.78
N ARG A 23 -17.47 9.87 -4.40
CA ARG A 23 -16.44 10.89 -4.16
C ARG A 23 -16.42 11.23 -2.69
N LEU A 24 -15.26 11.04 -2.08
CA LEU A 24 -15.00 11.26 -0.68
C LEU A 24 -15.05 12.74 -0.31
N PRO A 25 -15.66 13.11 0.81
CA PRO A 25 -15.34 14.38 1.44
C PRO A 25 -13.88 14.38 1.91
N PRO A 26 -13.19 15.54 1.91
CA PRO A 26 -11.87 15.62 2.49
C PRO A 26 -11.94 15.19 3.97
N PRO A 27 -10.98 14.40 4.45
CA PRO A 27 -10.97 13.93 5.83
C PRO A 27 -10.92 15.10 6.81
N SER A 28 -11.55 14.93 7.98
CA SER A 28 -11.38 15.87 9.08
C SER A 28 -9.90 15.86 9.53
N SER A 29 -9.34 17.02 9.80
CA SER A 29 -7.92 17.19 10.13
C SER A 29 -7.46 16.41 11.38
N GLU A 30 -8.37 16.05 12.26
CA GLU A 30 -8.10 15.36 13.53
C GLU A 30 -7.88 13.85 13.34
N GLU A 31 -8.70 13.15 12.54
CA GLU A 31 -8.53 11.72 12.27
C GLU A 31 -7.27 11.42 11.42
N GLU A 32 -6.91 12.34 10.50
CA GLU A 32 -5.62 12.27 9.80
C GLU A 32 -4.44 12.30 10.77
N SER A 33 -4.55 13.14 11.79
CA SER A 33 -3.52 13.34 12.79
C SER A 33 -3.28 12.07 13.62
N GLU A 34 -4.32 11.37 14.02
CA GLU A 34 -4.21 10.20 14.91
C GLU A 34 -3.61 8.97 14.20
N THR A 35 -4.08 8.67 13.00
CA THR A 35 -3.53 7.56 12.20
C THR A 35 -2.09 7.79 11.79
N LEU A 36 -1.78 9.03 11.37
CA LEU A 36 -0.39 9.40 11.06
C LEU A 36 0.50 9.30 12.30
N ARG A 37 0.02 9.66 13.49
CA ARG A 37 0.75 9.50 14.75
C ARG A 37 1.08 8.03 15.01
N HIS A 38 0.12 7.11 14.92
CA HIS A 38 0.36 5.68 15.11
C HIS A 38 1.36 5.12 14.09
N LEU A 39 1.26 5.52 12.82
CA LEU A 39 2.18 5.10 11.79
C LEU A 39 3.59 5.66 12.03
N VAL A 40 3.70 6.93 12.42
CA VAL A 40 4.96 7.60 12.79
C VAL A 40 5.60 6.91 13.99
N GLU A 41 4.87 6.71 15.09
CA GLU A 41 5.36 6.02 16.26
C GLU A 41 5.85 4.59 15.94
N ARG A 42 5.13 3.86 15.10
CA ARG A 42 5.52 2.52 14.69
C ARG A 42 6.82 2.53 13.89
N VAL A 43 6.97 3.47 12.94
CA VAL A 43 8.18 3.59 12.13
C VAL A 43 9.36 4.06 12.97
N GLU A 44 9.16 5.01 13.86
CA GLU A 44 10.21 5.52 14.77
C GLU A 44 10.61 4.49 15.82
N LYS A 45 9.67 3.73 16.39
CA LYS A 45 9.96 2.59 17.28
C LYS A 45 10.76 1.49 16.58
N GLN A 46 10.47 1.22 15.31
CA GLN A 46 11.20 0.22 14.51
C GLN A 46 12.58 0.72 14.10
N SER A 47 12.82 2.01 14.13
CA SER A 47 14.08 2.61 13.70
C SER A 47 14.33 3.96 14.37
N SER A 48 15.16 3.94 15.42
CA SER A 48 15.65 5.16 16.07
C SER A 48 16.47 6.11 15.17
N ARG A 49 16.73 5.72 13.91
CA ARG A 49 17.44 6.53 12.90
C ARG A 49 16.52 7.21 11.89
N VAL A 50 15.25 6.89 11.89
CA VAL A 50 14.28 7.48 10.98
C VAL A 50 13.46 8.48 11.75
N LYS A 51 13.48 9.71 11.32
CA LYS A 51 12.51 10.72 11.73
C LYS A 51 11.49 10.88 10.60
N VAL A 52 10.23 10.87 10.98
CA VAL A 52 9.13 11.05 10.04
C VAL A 52 8.78 12.53 10.02
N VAL A 53 8.85 13.12 8.84
CA VAL A 53 8.39 14.50 8.60
C VAL A 53 7.03 14.39 7.89
N THR A 54 6.02 15.04 8.44
CA THR A 54 4.70 15.11 7.83
C THR A 54 4.58 16.37 6.97
N ASN A 55 3.93 16.25 5.80
CA ASN A 55 3.59 17.37 4.92
C ASN A 55 4.80 18.21 4.46
N VAL A 56 5.71 17.60 3.73
CA VAL A 56 6.78 18.37 3.05
C VAL A 56 6.14 19.31 2.00
N PRO A 57 6.32 20.63 2.13
CA PRO A 57 5.67 21.58 1.21
C PRO A 57 6.12 21.35 -0.23
N GLY A 58 5.15 21.31 -1.15
CA GLY A 58 5.39 21.12 -2.59
C GLY A 58 5.57 19.67 -3.05
N GLU A 59 5.55 18.68 -2.14
CA GLU A 59 5.56 17.27 -2.51
C GLU A 59 4.14 16.66 -2.50
N GLU A 60 3.82 15.88 -3.54
CA GLU A 60 2.59 15.08 -3.55
C GLU A 60 2.64 14.04 -2.43
N LYS A 61 1.55 13.86 -1.68
CA LYS A 61 1.45 12.80 -0.65
C LYS A 61 1.61 11.42 -1.31
N MET A 62 2.49 10.57 -0.79
CA MET A 62 2.68 9.21 -1.34
C MET A 62 1.44 8.33 -1.26
N SER A 63 0.55 8.56 -0.30
CA SER A 63 -0.77 7.90 -0.26
C SER A 63 -1.62 8.24 -1.48
N VAL A 64 -1.58 9.49 -1.96
CA VAL A 64 -2.28 9.92 -3.18
C VAL A 64 -1.66 9.27 -4.41
N ALA A 65 -0.33 9.30 -4.53
CA ALA A 65 0.38 8.69 -5.65
C ALA A 65 0.09 7.17 -5.73
N LEU A 66 0.17 6.46 -4.59
CA LEU A 66 -0.10 5.02 -4.53
C LEU A 66 -1.58 4.70 -4.83
N SER A 67 -2.51 5.50 -4.30
CA SER A 67 -3.94 5.36 -4.61
C SER A 67 -4.23 5.56 -6.11
N ARG A 68 -3.56 6.50 -6.76
CA ARG A 68 -3.66 6.71 -8.22
C ARG A 68 -3.06 5.55 -9.01
N LEU A 69 -1.97 4.94 -8.52
CA LEU A 69 -1.37 3.76 -9.14
C LEU A 69 -2.34 2.60 -9.17
N ILE A 70 -2.98 2.28 -8.02
CA ILE A 70 -3.88 1.13 -7.88
C ILE A 70 -5.31 1.38 -8.37
N LYS A 71 -5.69 2.63 -8.67
CA LYS A 71 -7.07 3.01 -9.03
C LYS A 71 -7.75 2.11 -10.05
N PRO A 72 -7.09 1.67 -11.16
CA PRO A 72 -7.72 0.79 -12.14
C PRO A 72 -8.04 -0.61 -11.63
N TYR A 73 -7.39 -1.05 -10.56
CA TYR A 73 -7.48 -2.41 -10.02
C TYR A 73 -8.34 -2.52 -8.76
N VAL A 74 -8.78 -1.39 -8.20
CA VAL A 74 -9.58 -1.38 -6.95
C VAL A 74 -10.88 -2.17 -7.10
N HIS A 75 -11.43 -2.27 -8.31
CA HIS A 75 -12.63 -3.05 -8.59
C HIS A 75 -12.43 -4.57 -8.45
N LEU A 76 -11.18 -5.05 -8.42
CA LEU A 76 -10.81 -6.46 -8.20
C LEU A 76 -10.73 -6.81 -6.71
N ALA A 77 -10.75 -5.80 -5.85
CA ALA A 77 -10.67 -5.97 -4.40
C ALA A 77 -12.07 -5.91 -3.79
N ASP A 78 -12.67 -7.08 -3.58
CA ASP A 78 -14.04 -7.19 -3.07
C ASP A 78 -14.14 -6.98 -1.55
N ASP A 79 -13.04 -7.16 -0.83
CA ASP A 79 -12.94 -7.04 0.63
C ASP A 79 -11.64 -6.36 1.07
N MET A 80 -11.49 -6.17 2.38
CA MET A 80 -10.32 -5.54 2.99
C MET A 80 -9.03 -6.32 2.72
N ASP A 81 -9.08 -7.65 2.80
CA ASP A 81 -7.90 -8.50 2.61
C ASP A 81 -7.42 -8.43 1.14
N ALA A 82 -8.34 -8.41 0.18
CA ALA A 82 -8.03 -8.22 -1.23
C ALA A 82 -7.45 -6.83 -1.50
N TYR A 83 -8.01 -5.80 -0.86
CA TYR A 83 -7.48 -4.45 -0.97
C TYR A 83 -6.08 -4.32 -0.35
N GLU A 84 -5.84 -4.94 0.81
CA GLU A 84 -4.52 -4.96 1.45
C GLU A 84 -3.48 -5.68 0.58
N ARG A 85 -3.85 -6.81 -0.05
CA ARG A 85 -2.99 -7.50 -1.03
C ARG A 85 -2.65 -6.61 -2.22
N LEU A 86 -3.64 -5.92 -2.78
CA LEU A 86 -3.43 -4.99 -3.89
C LEU A 86 -2.46 -3.87 -3.51
N VAL A 87 -2.63 -3.26 -2.34
CA VAL A 87 -1.71 -2.23 -1.83
C VAL A 87 -0.31 -2.78 -1.59
N ALA A 88 -0.20 -4.01 -1.06
CA ALA A 88 1.09 -4.68 -0.86
C ALA A 88 1.83 -4.90 -2.17
N LEU A 89 1.14 -5.45 -3.19
CA LEU A 89 1.70 -5.64 -4.54
C LEU A 89 2.11 -4.31 -5.18
N ALA A 90 1.30 -3.26 -4.99
CA ALA A 90 1.62 -1.93 -5.49
C ALA A 90 2.87 -1.34 -4.81
N GLY A 91 3.03 -1.52 -3.50
CA GLY A 91 4.22 -1.10 -2.77
C GLY A 91 5.49 -1.82 -3.23
N VAL A 92 5.40 -3.15 -3.48
CA VAL A 92 6.47 -3.95 -4.06
C VAL A 92 6.83 -3.45 -5.46
N SER A 93 5.83 -3.32 -6.34
CA SER A 93 5.99 -2.89 -7.73
C SER A 93 6.61 -1.49 -7.80
N TRP A 94 6.14 -0.58 -6.95
CA TRP A 94 6.69 0.77 -6.84
C TRP A 94 8.18 0.74 -6.50
N ASN A 95 8.54 0.03 -5.42
CA ASN A 95 9.93 -0.05 -4.97
C ASN A 95 10.82 -0.78 -5.98
N ALA A 96 10.31 -1.84 -6.63
CA ALA A 96 11.03 -2.59 -7.65
C ALA A 96 11.46 -1.72 -8.85
N THR A 97 10.69 -0.68 -9.20
CA THR A 97 11.06 0.24 -10.29
C THR A 97 12.19 1.19 -9.95
N ILE A 98 12.46 1.41 -8.66
CA ILE A 98 13.48 2.36 -8.17
C ILE A 98 14.82 1.63 -7.90
N LEU A 99 14.74 0.34 -7.61
CA LEU A 99 15.91 -0.49 -7.32
C LEU A 99 16.70 -0.81 -8.58
N ASN A 100 18.03 -1.02 -8.42
CA ASN A 100 18.84 -1.57 -9.49
C ASN A 100 18.39 -3.01 -9.85
N PRO A 101 18.78 -3.55 -11.01
CA PRO A 101 18.29 -4.86 -11.48
C PRO A 101 18.50 -6.00 -10.48
N GLU A 102 19.67 -6.09 -9.84
CA GLU A 102 20.00 -7.15 -8.90
C GLU A 102 19.10 -7.09 -7.64
N GLN A 103 18.95 -5.90 -7.07
CA GLN A 103 18.10 -5.68 -5.90
C GLN A 103 16.63 -5.90 -6.21
N ARG A 104 16.18 -5.48 -7.39
CA ARG A 104 14.83 -5.71 -7.89
C ARG A 104 14.53 -7.19 -7.99
N ASP A 105 15.40 -7.96 -8.67
CA ASP A 105 15.19 -9.38 -8.88
C ASP A 105 15.24 -10.15 -7.55
N LYS A 106 16.06 -9.72 -6.60
CA LYS A 106 16.07 -10.26 -5.25
C LYS A 106 14.74 -9.98 -4.52
N LEU A 107 14.24 -8.74 -4.60
CA LEU A 107 12.95 -8.36 -4.00
C LEU A 107 11.81 -9.21 -4.57
N LEU A 108 11.72 -9.33 -5.90
CA LEU A 108 10.65 -10.07 -6.56
C LEU A 108 10.70 -11.57 -6.22
N ARG A 109 11.88 -12.20 -6.23
CA ARG A 109 12.03 -13.60 -5.78
C ARG A 109 11.60 -13.82 -4.33
N GLU A 110 11.91 -12.89 -3.42
CA GLU A 110 11.50 -13.01 -2.02
C GLU A 110 9.98 -12.86 -1.86
N VAL A 111 9.34 -12.02 -2.66
CA VAL A 111 7.87 -11.92 -2.68
C VAL A 111 7.26 -13.21 -3.21
N GLU A 112 7.73 -13.73 -4.34
CA GLU A 112 7.23 -14.97 -4.95
C GLU A 112 7.31 -16.18 -4.02
N LYS A 113 8.40 -16.35 -3.27
CA LYS A 113 8.56 -17.44 -2.28
C LYS A 113 7.51 -17.43 -1.17
N ASN A 114 6.88 -16.30 -0.93
CA ASN A 114 5.90 -16.14 0.15
C ASN A 114 4.46 -16.04 -0.35
N LEU A 115 4.26 -16.12 -1.67
CA LEU A 115 2.93 -16.19 -2.29
C LEU A 115 2.46 -17.65 -2.36
N PRO A 116 1.18 -17.93 -2.12
CA PRO A 116 0.58 -19.20 -2.44
C PRO A 116 0.76 -19.55 -3.93
N GLU A 117 1.01 -20.81 -4.26
CA GLU A 117 1.22 -21.24 -5.65
C GLU A 117 0.05 -20.88 -6.57
N SER A 118 -1.18 -20.96 -6.05
CA SER A 118 -2.40 -20.59 -6.78
C SER A 118 -2.47 -19.10 -7.15
N MET A 119 -1.71 -18.23 -6.50
CA MET A 119 -1.70 -16.77 -6.73
C MET A 119 -0.46 -16.29 -7.48
N LEU A 120 0.53 -17.15 -7.71
CA LEU A 120 1.82 -16.74 -8.27
C LEU A 120 1.69 -16.08 -9.63
N GLN A 121 0.97 -16.70 -10.55
CA GLN A 121 0.84 -16.21 -11.92
C GLN A 121 0.11 -14.85 -11.96
N GLU A 122 -1.04 -14.77 -11.31
CA GLU A 122 -1.83 -13.53 -11.23
C GLU A 122 -1.04 -12.39 -10.56
N SER A 123 -0.31 -12.70 -9.47
CA SER A 123 0.51 -11.71 -8.78
C SER A 123 1.68 -11.21 -9.63
N ARG A 124 2.31 -12.08 -10.43
CA ARG A 124 3.38 -11.69 -11.38
C ARG A 124 2.85 -10.73 -12.45
N GLU A 125 1.72 -11.04 -13.02
CA GLU A 125 1.07 -10.20 -14.03
C GLU A 125 0.69 -8.84 -13.45
N MET A 126 0.09 -8.83 -12.26
CA MET A 126 -0.25 -7.60 -11.55
C MET A 126 0.99 -6.76 -11.22
N ILE A 127 2.05 -7.38 -10.71
CA ILE A 127 3.33 -6.70 -10.41
C ILE A 127 3.91 -6.07 -11.69
N ALA A 128 3.95 -6.81 -12.79
CA ALA A 128 4.48 -6.32 -14.06
C ALA A 128 3.68 -5.11 -14.56
N ASP A 129 2.37 -5.18 -14.51
CA ASP A 129 1.46 -4.12 -14.96
C ASP A 129 1.56 -2.86 -14.06
N LEU A 130 1.62 -3.04 -12.74
CA LEU A 130 1.84 -1.95 -11.80
C LEU A 130 3.23 -1.29 -11.97
N MET A 131 4.27 -2.07 -12.26
CA MET A 131 5.61 -1.54 -12.57
C MET A 131 5.60 -0.72 -13.85
N GLU A 132 4.93 -1.19 -14.90
CA GLU A 132 4.79 -0.46 -16.16
C GLU A 132 4.02 0.85 -15.95
N ARG A 133 2.91 0.81 -15.21
CA ARG A 133 2.15 2.01 -14.84
C ARG A 133 3.00 3.02 -14.06
N LYS A 134 3.80 2.55 -13.09
CA LYS A 134 4.67 3.44 -12.31
C LYS A 134 5.69 4.12 -13.21
N LYS A 135 6.34 3.39 -14.11
CA LYS A 135 7.30 3.94 -15.08
C LYS A 135 6.66 4.97 -16.01
N ARG A 136 5.39 4.75 -16.41
CA ARG A 136 4.69 5.60 -17.35
C ARG A 136 4.13 6.88 -16.72
N TYR A 137 3.59 6.81 -15.51
CA TYR A 137 2.81 7.91 -14.93
C TYR A 137 3.45 8.56 -13.71
N PHE A 138 4.52 7.99 -13.19
CA PHE A 138 5.20 8.47 -11.97
C PHE A 138 6.73 8.42 -12.13
N VAL A 139 7.24 8.73 -13.33
CA VAL A 139 8.66 8.61 -13.68
C VAL A 139 9.56 9.40 -12.71
N ASP A 140 9.16 10.61 -12.36
CA ASP A 140 9.95 11.52 -11.53
C ASP A 140 9.82 11.24 -10.02
N ASN A 141 8.98 10.29 -9.62
CA ASN A 141 8.80 9.99 -8.20
C ASN A 141 9.66 8.80 -7.78
N GLU A 142 10.88 9.10 -7.31
CA GLU A 142 11.87 8.11 -6.85
C GLU A 142 11.80 7.80 -5.36
N ARG A 143 10.74 8.24 -4.67
CA ARG A 143 10.58 7.97 -3.24
C ARG A 143 10.21 6.50 -2.99
N MET A 144 11.02 5.82 -2.17
CA MET A 144 10.73 4.44 -1.78
C MET A 144 9.65 4.39 -0.70
N ILE A 145 8.69 3.51 -0.84
CA ILE A 145 7.68 3.21 0.18
C ILE A 145 8.34 2.38 1.29
N LEU A 146 8.30 2.89 2.51
CA LEU A 146 8.89 2.26 3.70
C LEU A 146 7.85 1.51 4.53
N SER A 147 6.63 2.02 4.58
CA SER A 147 5.51 1.46 5.33
C SER A 147 4.19 2.04 4.83
N TYR A 148 3.11 1.31 5.05
CA TYR A 148 1.76 1.80 4.83
C TYR A 148 0.83 1.29 5.93
N GLU A 149 -0.32 1.92 6.04
CA GLU A 149 -1.44 1.51 6.87
C GLU A 149 -2.74 1.76 6.12
N ILE A 150 -3.66 0.81 6.21
CA ILE A 150 -4.99 0.90 5.64
C ILE A 150 -5.96 0.98 6.80
N ILE A 151 -6.87 1.95 6.75
CA ILE A 151 -7.90 2.16 7.74
C ILE A 151 -9.22 1.83 7.05
N ASP A 152 -9.94 0.89 7.65
CA ASP A 152 -11.29 0.53 7.19
C ASP A 152 -12.28 1.55 7.77
N LEU A 153 -12.80 2.41 6.91
CA LEU A 153 -13.86 3.34 7.24
C LEU A 153 -15.19 2.83 6.64
N PRO A 154 -16.34 3.21 7.22
CA PRO A 154 -17.64 2.66 6.82
C PRO A 154 -17.93 2.74 5.31
N GLU A 155 -17.43 3.76 4.63
CA GLU A 155 -17.70 4.00 3.20
C GLU A 155 -16.51 3.75 2.28
N TYR A 156 -15.27 3.68 2.82
CA TYR A 156 -14.04 3.58 2.00
C TYR A 156 -12.84 3.10 2.81
N TYR A 157 -11.79 2.73 2.10
CA TYR A 157 -10.48 2.46 2.68
C TYR A 157 -9.58 3.68 2.58
N ARG A 158 -8.96 4.04 3.70
CA ARG A 158 -8.00 5.15 3.75
C ARG A 158 -6.59 4.59 3.81
N LEU A 159 -5.71 5.15 2.99
CA LEU A 159 -4.32 4.73 2.91
C LEU A 159 -3.40 5.81 3.49
N ALA A 160 -2.60 5.45 4.48
CA ALA A 160 -1.47 6.23 4.98
C ALA A 160 -0.16 5.58 4.51
N VAL A 161 0.81 6.37 4.03
CA VAL A 161 2.06 5.86 3.49
C VAL A 161 3.24 6.65 4.05
N VAL A 162 4.24 5.94 4.54
CA VAL A 162 5.56 6.49 4.88
C VAL A 162 6.54 6.14 3.76
N SER A 163 7.22 7.14 3.24
CA SER A 163 8.21 6.98 2.17
C SER A 163 9.52 7.68 2.49
N THR A 164 10.55 7.41 1.69
CA THR A 164 11.74 8.28 1.66
C THR A 164 11.37 9.66 1.11
N LEU A 165 12.22 10.63 1.34
CA LEU A 165 12.08 11.97 0.75
C LEU A 165 12.84 12.03 -0.58
N THR A 166 12.44 12.96 -1.45
CA THR A 166 13.26 13.39 -2.59
C THR A 166 14.56 14.05 -2.10
N ALA A 167 15.53 14.27 -2.98
CA ALA A 167 16.75 14.99 -2.62
C ALA A 167 16.42 16.39 -2.06
N GLU A 168 15.54 17.13 -2.75
CA GLU A 168 15.06 18.44 -2.33
C GLU A 168 14.26 18.38 -1.02
N GLY A 169 13.40 17.36 -0.87
CA GLY A 169 12.64 17.14 0.36
C GLY A 169 13.51 16.79 1.55
N LYS A 170 14.66 16.11 1.34
CA LYS A 170 15.65 15.85 2.38
C LYS A 170 16.29 17.15 2.88
N GLU A 171 16.67 18.06 1.99
CA GLU A 171 17.24 19.35 2.37
C GLU A 171 16.24 20.18 3.17
N LYS A 172 14.98 20.27 2.72
CA LYS A 172 13.90 20.95 3.44
C LYS A 172 13.62 20.33 4.81
N ALA A 173 13.59 18.99 4.88
CA ALA A 173 13.39 18.27 6.14
C ALA A 173 14.58 18.45 7.11
N LEU A 174 15.81 18.45 6.61
CA LEU A 174 17.00 18.71 7.41
C LEU A 174 17.01 20.15 7.96
N ALA A 175 16.59 21.12 7.16
CA ALA A 175 16.44 22.50 7.60
C ALA A 175 15.39 22.63 8.74
N GLN A 176 14.30 21.87 8.68
CA GLN A 176 13.28 21.81 9.74
C GLN A 176 13.76 21.07 10.99
N LEU A 177 14.65 20.09 10.82
CA LEU A 177 15.18 19.25 11.91
C LEU A 177 16.52 19.75 12.48
N ALA A 178 17.07 20.83 11.95
CA ALA A 178 18.36 21.41 12.38
C ALA A 178 18.32 21.92 13.83
N GLY A 179 18.32 21.03 14.78
CA GLY A 179 18.23 21.27 16.23
C GLY A 179 18.11 19.99 17.04
N ILE A 180 18.03 18.80 16.41
CA ILE A 180 17.76 17.54 17.11
C ILE A 180 18.87 16.48 16.88
N PRO A 181 19.53 15.93 17.93
CA PRO A 181 20.59 14.93 17.77
C PRO A 181 20.07 13.54 17.37
N VAL A 182 20.82 12.84 16.48
CA VAL A 182 20.45 11.54 15.87
C VAL A 182 21.14 10.38 16.58
N LEU A 183 20.38 9.44 17.12
CA LEU A 183 20.86 8.16 17.71
C LEU A 183 20.65 6.96 16.77
N LYS A 184 21.63 6.03 16.75
CA LYS A 184 21.71 4.91 15.77
C LYS A 184 21.26 3.54 16.31
N ARG A 185 20.26 2.83 15.70
CA ARG A 185 19.99 1.37 15.87
C ARG A 185 19.43 0.68 14.61
N LYS A 186 19.57 -0.70 14.47
CA LYS A 186 19.28 -1.53 13.27
C LYS A 186 17.80 -1.94 13.13
N LYS A 187 17.31 -2.11 11.90
CA LYS A 187 15.90 -2.27 11.49
C LYS A 187 15.51 -3.65 10.92
N PRO A 188 14.25 -4.07 11.01
CA PRO A 188 13.61 -4.92 9.99
C PRO A 188 13.07 -4.07 8.81
N SER A 189 13.16 -4.60 7.59
CA SER A 189 12.83 -3.90 6.35
C SER A 189 11.34 -4.01 5.99
N LEU A 190 10.84 -3.13 5.07
CA LEU A 190 9.50 -3.23 4.47
C LEU A 190 9.25 -4.63 3.89
N ILE A 191 10.27 -5.23 3.26
CA ILE A 191 10.25 -6.60 2.74
C ILE A 191 9.85 -7.59 3.82
N ALA A 192 10.42 -7.49 5.04
CA ALA A 192 10.07 -8.37 6.14
C ALA A 192 8.59 -8.26 6.57
N ARG A 193 7.97 -7.07 6.43
CA ARG A 193 6.55 -6.84 6.75
C ARG A 193 5.62 -7.36 5.67
N ILE A 194 5.95 -7.12 4.39
CA ILE A 194 5.23 -7.69 3.25
C ILE A 194 5.28 -9.22 3.33
N LEU A 195 6.47 -9.79 3.59
CA LEU A 195 6.64 -11.23 3.72
C LEU A 195 5.88 -11.82 4.93
N ALA A 196 5.76 -11.07 6.03
CA ALA A 196 4.98 -11.50 7.19
C ALA A 196 3.47 -11.53 6.90
N PHE A 197 2.98 -10.62 6.03
CA PHE A 197 1.59 -10.61 5.61
C PHE A 197 1.20 -11.84 4.79
N PHE A 198 2.03 -12.25 3.85
CA PHE A 198 1.77 -13.43 3.00
C PHE A 198 1.93 -14.78 3.73
N ARG A 199 2.42 -14.80 4.99
CA ARG A 199 2.55 -16.01 5.82
C ARG A 199 1.35 -16.27 6.76
N ARG A 200 0.38 -15.38 6.78
CA ARG A 200 -0.88 -15.57 7.53
C ARG A 200 -1.93 -16.24 6.66
#